data_2174d6f9f827642a2c76210604a451e8
#
_entry.id   2174d6f9f827642a2c76210604a451e8
#
_cell.length_a   1.000
_cell.length_b   1.000
_cell.length_c   1.000
_cell.angle_alpha   90.00
_cell.angle_beta   90.00
_cell.angle_gamma   90.00
#
_symmetry.space_group_name_H-M   'P 1'
#
loop_
_entity.id
_entity.type
_entity.pdbx_description
1 polymer ?
#
loop_
_entity_poly.entity_id
_entity_poly.type
_entity_poly.pdbx_seq_one_letter_code
_entity_poly.pdbx_strand_id
1 'polypeptide(L)'
;MKRLGQLLLSVVLLLSGLELNAQNLADLRIGEVLVENTNGLTDGYGQRTGWIEIFNNSYGSVKFAGCYLSDDKDNLRKYHIPASDVSATLKPRQSVVFYASGNASQGTYYTNFTLRNGSTIYLVSNDGRTIIDTIDIPADLPADCSVVKVPTGVKMMDFETTVTDKPTPGSYNGDVDAKTNSQIMKEKD
;
A
#
# COMPACT_ATOMS: atom_id res chain seq x y z
N MET A 1 -18.39 27.04 39.51
CA MET A 1 -17.90 27.41 38.15
C MET A 1 -16.54 26.80 37.80
N LYS A 2 -15.54 26.70 38.69
CA LYS A 2 -14.21 26.11 38.38
C LYS A 2 -14.23 24.62 38.02
N ARG A 3 -15.16 23.81 38.60
CA ARG A 3 -15.23 22.35 38.31
C ARG A 3 -15.84 22.02 36.96
N LEU A 4 -16.73 22.86 36.42
CA LEU A 4 -17.35 22.66 35.10
C LEU A 4 -16.34 22.91 33.95
N GLY A 5 -15.45 23.88 34.13
CA GLY A 5 -14.40 24.18 33.15
C GLY A 5 -13.33 23.08 33.04
N GLN A 6 -13.01 22.42 34.18
CA GLN A 6 -12.06 21.28 34.16
C GLN A 6 -12.64 20.04 33.51
N LEU A 7 -13.95 19.81 33.64
CA LEU A 7 -14.62 18.68 32.97
C LEU A 7 -14.68 18.87 31.45
N LEU A 8 -14.96 20.08 30.99
CA LEU A 8 -14.97 20.42 29.56
C LEU A 8 -13.59 20.33 28.94
N LEU A 9 -12.54 20.74 29.64
CA LEU A 9 -11.17 20.64 29.14
C LEU A 9 -10.70 19.18 29.03
N SER A 10 -11.10 18.31 29.96
CA SER A 10 -10.79 16.87 29.94
C SER A 10 -11.49 16.12 28.79
N VAL A 11 -12.73 16.53 28.47
CA VAL A 11 -13.50 15.92 27.35
C VAL A 11 -12.92 16.34 26.00
N VAL A 12 -12.45 17.57 25.83
CA VAL A 12 -11.80 18.05 24.61
C VAL A 12 -10.46 17.34 24.38
N LEU A 13 -9.68 17.08 25.43
CA LEU A 13 -8.41 16.33 25.34
C LEU A 13 -8.63 14.84 24.99
N LEU A 14 -9.73 14.23 25.43
CA LEU A 14 -10.07 12.84 25.09
C LEU A 14 -10.55 12.69 23.63
N LEU A 15 -11.18 13.69 23.04
CA LEU A 15 -11.61 13.67 21.65
C LEU A 15 -10.46 13.89 20.67
N SER A 16 -9.43 14.66 21.04
CA SER A 16 -8.26 14.88 20.18
C SER A 16 -7.33 13.66 20.06
N GLY A 17 -7.42 12.72 21.00
CA GLY A 17 -6.64 11.47 20.96
C GLY A 17 -7.18 10.40 19.98
N LEU A 18 -8.44 10.53 19.55
CA LEU A 18 -9.07 9.56 18.65
C LEU A 18 -8.82 9.87 17.16
N GLU A 19 -8.49 11.10 16.82
CA GLU A 19 -8.26 11.49 15.41
C GLU A 19 -6.85 11.15 14.92
N LEU A 20 -5.85 11.05 15.80
CA LEU A 20 -4.46 10.76 15.43
C LEU A 20 -4.25 9.35 14.85
N ASN A 21 -5.08 8.36 15.22
CA ASN A 21 -4.97 7.01 14.67
C ASN A 21 -5.63 6.86 13.30
N ALA A 22 -6.66 7.65 12.99
CA ALA A 22 -7.33 7.63 11.70
C ALA A 22 -6.50 8.32 10.60
N GLN A 23 -5.75 9.37 10.93
CA GLN A 23 -4.88 10.07 9.99
C GLN A 23 -3.73 9.19 9.49
N ASN A 24 -3.18 8.32 10.32
CA ASN A 24 -2.05 7.48 9.94
C ASN A 24 -2.37 6.46 8.84
N LEU A 25 -3.54 5.81 8.88
CA LEU A 25 -3.92 4.85 7.84
C LEU A 25 -4.23 5.52 6.49
N ALA A 26 -4.75 6.74 6.51
CA ALA A 26 -5.03 7.52 5.30
C ALA A 26 -3.76 7.89 4.50
N ASP A 27 -2.57 7.75 5.09
CA ASP A 27 -1.30 7.99 4.43
C ASP A 27 -0.76 6.76 3.67
N LEU A 28 -1.37 5.58 3.86
CA LEU A 28 -1.01 4.39 3.11
C LEU A 28 -1.51 4.47 1.67
N ARG A 29 -0.72 3.94 0.76
CA ARG A 29 -1.05 3.82 -0.67
C ARG A 29 -0.70 2.45 -1.19
N ILE A 30 -1.45 2.00 -2.18
CA ILE A 30 -1.00 0.92 -3.05
C ILE A 30 -0.02 1.57 -4.02
N GLY A 31 1.27 1.33 -3.83
CA GLY A 31 2.33 1.96 -4.63
C GLY A 31 2.47 1.34 -5.99
N GLU A 32 2.46 0.01 -6.04
CA GLU A 32 2.73 -0.74 -7.26
C GLU A 32 2.05 -2.12 -7.23
N VAL A 33 1.65 -2.62 -8.40
CA VAL A 33 1.08 -3.97 -8.56
C VAL A 33 1.63 -4.61 -9.83
N LEU A 34 2.12 -5.85 -9.71
CA LEU A 34 2.55 -6.68 -10.82
C LEU A 34 1.76 -8.00 -10.81
N VAL A 35 1.14 -8.35 -11.94
CA VAL A 35 0.25 -9.52 -12.03
C VAL A 35 1.03 -10.78 -12.44
N GLU A 36 1.67 -10.75 -13.57
CA GLU A 36 2.41 -11.88 -14.11
C GLU A 36 3.93 -11.65 -13.94
N ASN A 37 4.52 -12.39 -13.00
CA ASN A 37 5.93 -12.26 -12.62
C ASN A 37 6.70 -13.48 -13.15
N THR A 38 7.44 -13.30 -14.23
CA THR A 38 8.22 -14.40 -14.85
C THR A 38 9.70 -14.30 -14.57
N ASN A 39 10.26 -13.08 -14.47
CA ASN A 39 11.69 -12.83 -14.31
C ASN A 39 12.04 -11.97 -13.08
N GLY A 40 11.02 -11.43 -12.37
CA GLY A 40 11.22 -10.49 -11.29
C GLY A 40 11.45 -11.14 -9.92
N LEU A 41 10.94 -10.44 -8.87
CA LEU A 41 11.09 -10.79 -7.48
C LEU A 41 10.63 -12.22 -7.17
N THR A 42 11.46 -12.98 -6.46
CA THR A 42 11.08 -14.27 -5.87
C THR A 42 10.69 -14.10 -4.42
N ASP A 43 9.69 -14.86 -3.98
CA ASP A 43 9.27 -14.91 -2.58
C ASP A 43 10.20 -15.78 -1.71
N GLY A 44 9.88 -15.90 -0.41
CA GLY A 44 10.63 -16.72 0.53
C GLY A 44 10.61 -18.22 0.26
N TYR A 45 9.77 -18.68 -0.68
CA TYR A 45 9.67 -20.08 -1.15
C TYR A 45 10.31 -20.28 -2.52
N GLY A 46 10.96 -19.24 -3.05
CA GLY A 46 11.61 -19.28 -4.38
C GLY A 46 10.61 -19.22 -5.54
N GLN A 47 9.36 -18.83 -5.29
CA GLN A 47 8.32 -18.72 -6.32
C GLN A 47 8.24 -17.28 -6.85
N ARG A 48 7.88 -17.16 -8.13
CA ARG A 48 7.55 -15.89 -8.76
C ARG A 48 6.05 -15.77 -8.85
N THR A 49 5.45 -15.09 -7.87
CA THR A 49 4.01 -14.78 -7.84
C THR A 49 3.79 -13.31 -8.18
N GLY A 50 2.59 -12.95 -8.61
CA GLY A 50 2.17 -11.55 -8.65
C GLY A 50 2.24 -10.93 -7.26
N TRP A 51 2.36 -9.62 -7.18
CA TRP A 51 2.54 -8.94 -5.91
C TRP A 51 1.89 -7.55 -5.87
N ILE A 52 1.64 -7.08 -4.66
CA ILE A 52 1.07 -5.77 -4.33
C ILE A 52 2.04 -5.08 -3.40
N GLU A 53 2.46 -3.86 -3.71
CA GLU A 53 3.23 -3.03 -2.81
C GLU A 53 2.35 -2.05 -2.07
N ILE A 54 2.50 -1.98 -0.74
CA ILE A 54 1.91 -0.95 0.10
C ILE A 54 3.01 0.00 0.55
N PHE A 55 2.77 1.29 0.34
CA PHE A 55 3.71 2.37 0.62
C PHE A 55 3.16 3.30 1.71
N ASN A 56 4.02 3.70 2.65
CA ASN A 56 3.74 4.73 3.63
C ASN A 56 4.17 6.10 3.08
N ASN A 57 3.21 6.91 2.66
CA ASN A 57 3.46 8.24 2.10
C ASN A 57 3.73 9.33 3.15
N SER A 58 3.68 9.00 4.44
CA SER A 58 3.91 9.97 5.52
C SER A 58 5.35 10.02 6.02
N TYR A 59 5.63 11.01 6.84
CA TYR A 59 6.88 11.13 7.60
C TYR A 59 6.79 10.53 9.01
N GLY A 60 5.68 9.88 9.35
CA GLY A 60 5.47 9.11 10.57
C GLY A 60 5.42 7.61 10.30
N SER A 61 5.60 6.78 11.33
CA SER A 61 5.37 5.35 11.20
C SER A 61 3.89 5.04 11.21
N VAL A 62 3.43 4.15 10.31
CA VAL A 62 2.04 3.73 10.19
C VAL A 62 1.90 2.24 10.47
N LYS A 63 1.09 1.89 11.46
CA LYS A 63 0.72 0.52 11.76
C LYS A 63 -0.47 0.10 10.88
N PHE A 64 -0.27 -0.89 10.02
CA PHE A 64 -1.30 -1.43 9.11
C PHE A 64 -1.83 -2.81 9.52
N ALA A 65 -1.41 -3.32 10.68
CA ALA A 65 -1.98 -4.53 11.27
C ALA A 65 -3.50 -4.40 11.44
N GLY A 66 -4.24 -5.43 11.05
CA GLY A 66 -5.70 -5.43 11.08
C GLY A 66 -6.36 -4.84 9.84
N CYS A 67 -5.62 -4.20 8.93
CA CYS A 67 -6.12 -3.77 7.63
C CYS A 67 -6.43 -4.97 6.72
N TYR A 68 -7.09 -4.69 5.59
CA TYR A 68 -7.45 -5.73 4.63
C TYR A 68 -6.95 -5.37 3.23
N LEU A 69 -6.70 -6.42 2.44
CA LEU A 69 -6.49 -6.34 1.00
C LEU A 69 -7.59 -7.14 0.30
N SER A 70 -8.09 -6.63 -0.81
CA SER A 70 -9.10 -7.30 -1.62
C SER A 70 -8.94 -6.98 -3.11
N ASP A 71 -9.32 -7.93 -3.95
CA ASP A 71 -9.53 -7.78 -5.39
C ASP A 71 -11.03 -7.84 -5.74
N ASP A 72 -11.91 -7.71 -4.72
CA ASP A 72 -13.35 -7.84 -4.83
C ASP A 72 -14.06 -6.71 -4.07
N LYS A 73 -14.74 -5.84 -4.80
CA LYS A 73 -15.48 -4.70 -4.22
C LYS A 73 -16.65 -5.12 -3.32
N ASP A 74 -17.20 -6.31 -3.55
CA ASP A 74 -18.32 -6.84 -2.77
C ASP A 74 -17.84 -7.61 -1.52
N ASN A 75 -16.53 -7.87 -1.42
CA ASN A 75 -15.88 -8.48 -0.28
C ASN A 75 -14.58 -7.76 0.12
N LEU A 76 -14.70 -6.57 0.68
CA LEU A 76 -13.56 -5.74 1.11
C LEU A 76 -12.70 -6.39 2.21
N ARG A 77 -13.18 -7.45 2.88
CA ARG A 77 -12.47 -8.18 3.95
C ARG A 77 -11.81 -9.46 3.48
N LYS A 78 -11.51 -9.61 2.19
CA LYS A 78 -11.06 -10.86 1.59
C LYS A 78 -9.77 -11.39 2.20
N TYR A 79 -8.76 -10.57 2.38
CA TYR A 79 -7.52 -10.90 3.08
C TYR A 79 -7.33 -9.99 4.28
N HIS A 80 -7.26 -10.58 5.48
CA HIS A 80 -7.05 -9.86 6.74
C HIS A 80 -5.58 -9.92 7.14
N ILE A 81 -4.92 -8.78 7.21
CA ILE A 81 -3.55 -8.67 7.75
C ILE A 81 -3.64 -8.91 9.26
N PRO A 82 -2.94 -9.90 9.83
CA PRO A 82 -3.11 -10.26 11.23
C PRO A 82 -2.91 -9.06 12.17
N ALA A 83 -3.91 -8.77 13.00
CA ALA A 83 -3.88 -7.64 13.93
C ALA A 83 -2.81 -7.79 15.03
N SER A 84 -2.40 -9.03 15.30
CA SER A 84 -1.35 -9.36 16.28
C SER A 84 0.07 -9.23 15.71
N ASP A 85 0.22 -9.01 14.40
CA ASP A 85 1.54 -8.87 13.78
C ASP A 85 2.16 -7.51 14.12
N VAL A 86 3.13 -7.52 15.02
CA VAL A 86 3.86 -6.32 15.42
C VAL A 86 4.77 -5.77 14.30
N SER A 87 5.14 -6.63 13.35
CA SER A 87 5.96 -6.25 12.19
C SER A 87 5.16 -5.49 11.13
N ALA A 88 3.81 -5.56 11.18
CA ALA A 88 2.93 -4.84 10.27
C ALA A 88 2.89 -3.33 10.55
N THR A 89 4.09 -2.73 10.50
CA THR A 89 4.32 -1.30 10.70
C THR A 89 5.34 -0.82 9.67
N LEU A 90 4.96 0.17 8.88
CA LEU A 90 5.86 0.84 7.93
C LEU A 90 6.45 2.09 8.56
N LYS A 91 7.77 2.21 8.53
CA LYS A 91 8.46 3.46 8.86
C LYS A 91 8.16 4.53 7.78
N PRO A 92 8.50 5.81 8.04
CA PRO A 92 8.33 6.87 7.06
C PRO A 92 8.91 6.50 5.70
N ARG A 93 8.12 6.68 4.65
CA ARG A 93 8.54 6.50 3.24
C ARG A 93 9.02 5.07 2.90
N GLN A 94 8.61 4.07 3.68
CA GLN A 94 8.90 2.66 3.40
C GLN A 94 7.74 1.97 2.70
N SER A 95 8.10 0.93 1.94
CA SER A 95 7.18 0.01 1.28
C SER A 95 7.25 -1.39 1.88
N VAL A 96 6.20 -2.16 1.67
CA VAL A 96 6.14 -3.60 1.92
C VAL A 96 5.44 -4.30 0.76
N VAL A 97 5.96 -5.46 0.39
CA VAL A 97 5.40 -6.29 -0.70
C VAL A 97 4.55 -7.41 -0.12
N PHE A 98 3.34 -7.56 -0.65
CA PHE A 98 2.44 -8.69 -0.43
C PHE A 98 2.44 -9.58 -1.66
N TYR A 99 2.78 -10.85 -1.50
CA TYR A 99 2.76 -11.86 -2.55
C TYR A 99 1.34 -12.39 -2.74
N ALA A 100 0.81 -12.27 -3.94
CA ALA A 100 -0.54 -12.72 -4.29
C ALA A 100 -0.53 -14.21 -4.67
N SER A 101 -0.13 -15.06 -3.73
CA SER A 101 0.07 -16.49 -3.95
C SER A 101 -1.23 -17.32 -3.91
N GLY A 102 -2.32 -16.75 -3.39
CA GLY A 102 -3.55 -17.48 -3.12
C GLY A 102 -3.49 -18.36 -1.86
N ASN A 103 -2.38 -18.32 -1.12
CA ASN A 103 -2.14 -19.19 0.04
C ASN A 103 -1.63 -18.40 1.26
N ALA A 104 -2.55 -17.87 2.06
CA ALA A 104 -2.22 -17.09 3.26
C ALA A 104 -1.52 -17.90 4.36
N SER A 105 -1.47 -19.25 4.28
CA SER A 105 -0.73 -20.06 5.25
C SER A 105 0.78 -19.91 5.14
N GLN A 106 1.27 -19.32 4.05
CA GLN A 106 2.69 -19.02 3.85
C GLN A 106 3.21 -17.87 4.73
N GLY A 107 2.33 -17.04 5.29
CA GLY A 107 2.69 -15.97 6.23
C GLY A 107 1.89 -14.68 6.01
N THR A 108 2.15 -13.68 6.87
CA THR A 108 1.42 -12.39 6.87
C THR A 108 1.46 -11.65 5.54
N TYR A 109 2.52 -11.81 4.76
CA TYR A 109 2.70 -11.09 3.49
C TYR A 109 2.30 -11.92 2.26
N TYR A 110 1.44 -12.95 2.46
CA TYR A 110 0.90 -13.78 1.41
C TYR A 110 -0.62 -13.71 1.42
N THR A 111 -1.22 -13.22 0.32
CA THR A 111 -2.67 -13.10 0.27
C THR A 111 -3.35 -14.44 -0.02
N ASN A 112 -4.64 -14.55 0.32
CA ASN A 112 -5.47 -15.70 0.00
C ASN A 112 -6.11 -15.62 -1.39
N PHE A 113 -5.66 -14.70 -2.22
CA PHE A 113 -6.10 -14.53 -3.61
C PHE A 113 -4.90 -14.25 -4.52
N THR A 114 -5.09 -14.51 -5.80
CA THR A 114 -4.15 -14.19 -6.88
C THR A 114 -4.62 -12.98 -7.66
N LEU A 115 -3.71 -12.28 -8.34
CA LEU A 115 -4.03 -11.11 -9.15
C LEU A 115 -4.51 -11.50 -10.55
N ARG A 116 -5.28 -10.60 -11.16
CA ARG A 116 -5.78 -10.73 -12.54
C ARG A 116 -5.78 -9.38 -13.23
N ASN A 117 -5.44 -9.39 -14.51
CA ASN A 117 -5.62 -8.21 -15.35
C ASN A 117 -7.10 -7.80 -15.40
N GLY A 118 -7.34 -6.49 -15.49
CA GLY A 118 -8.69 -5.91 -15.50
C GLY A 118 -9.40 -5.90 -14.14
N SER A 119 -8.69 -6.21 -13.04
CA SER A 119 -9.26 -6.10 -11.68
C SER A 119 -8.80 -4.83 -10.98
N THR A 120 -9.50 -4.48 -9.89
CA THR A 120 -9.13 -3.39 -8.98
C THR A 120 -8.66 -3.99 -7.66
N ILE A 121 -7.56 -3.49 -7.11
CA ILE A 121 -7.11 -3.83 -5.77
C ILE A 121 -7.53 -2.75 -4.79
N TYR A 122 -8.03 -3.18 -3.63
CA TYR A 122 -8.51 -2.35 -2.54
C TYR A 122 -7.62 -2.53 -1.32
N LEU A 123 -7.09 -1.45 -0.78
CA LEU A 123 -6.52 -1.37 0.56
C LEU A 123 -7.59 -0.83 1.49
N VAL A 124 -7.94 -1.56 2.53
CA VAL A 124 -9.08 -1.26 3.40
C VAL A 124 -8.62 -1.15 4.84
N SER A 125 -9.18 -0.20 5.56
CA SER A 125 -8.90 0.07 6.96
C SER A 125 -9.26 -1.15 7.84
N ASN A 126 -8.73 -1.16 9.04
CA ASN A 126 -8.99 -2.16 10.08
C ASN A 126 -10.46 -2.24 10.53
N ASP A 127 -11.30 -1.27 10.17
CA ASP A 127 -12.76 -1.34 10.33
C ASP A 127 -13.43 -2.28 9.30
N GLY A 128 -12.69 -2.66 8.25
CA GLY A 128 -13.13 -3.53 7.17
C GLY A 128 -14.21 -2.91 6.26
N ARG A 129 -14.29 -1.59 6.21
CA ARG A 129 -15.30 -0.83 5.45
C ARG A 129 -14.71 0.38 4.74
N THR A 130 -13.84 1.13 5.40
CA THR A 130 -13.24 2.34 4.85
C THR A 130 -12.14 1.97 3.87
N ILE A 131 -12.32 2.29 2.61
CA ILE A 131 -11.30 2.14 1.58
C ILE A 131 -10.26 3.24 1.80
N ILE A 132 -9.02 2.84 2.04
CA ILE A 132 -7.88 3.74 2.18
C ILE A 132 -7.38 4.15 0.81
N ASP A 133 -7.21 3.17 -0.09
CA ASP A 133 -6.69 3.40 -1.43
C ASP A 133 -7.11 2.28 -2.39
N THR A 134 -7.07 2.58 -3.69
CA THR A 134 -7.33 1.62 -4.76
C THR A 134 -6.33 1.77 -5.90
N ILE A 135 -6.13 0.70 -6.65
CA ILE A 135 -5.41 0.74 -7.91
C ILE A 135 -6.10 -0.16 -8.95
N ASP A 136 -6.35 0.37 -10.12
CA ASP A 136 -6.92 -0.38 -11.23
C ASP A 136 -5.81 -1.04 -12.05
N ILE A 137 -5.95 -2.33 -12.31
CA ILE A 137 -5.01 -3.09 -13.14
C ILE A 137 -5.54 -3.07 -14.57
N PRO A 138 -4.76 -2.62 -15.56
CA PRO A 138 -5.15 -2.68 -16.96
C PRO A 138 -5.52 -4.09 -17.40
N ALA A 139 -6.49 -4.21 -18.33
CA ALA A 139 -6.94 -5.51 -18.83
C ALA A 139 -5.87 -6.23 -19.67
N ASP A 140 -4.92 -5.48 -20.18
CA ASP A 140 -3.86 -5.92 -21.09
C ASP A 140 -2.46 -5.67 -20.51
N LEU A 141 -2.31 -5.67 -19.18
CA LEU A 141 -1.01 -5.51 -18.53
C LEU A 141 -0.07 -6.66 -18.95
N PRO A 142 1.07 -6.36 -19.59
CA PRO A 142 1.99 -7.41 -20.04
C PRO A 142 2.70 -8.11 -18.86
N ALA A 143 3.20 -9.31 -19.11
CA ALA A 143 4.08 -10.02 -18.16
C ALA A 143 5.30 -9.15 -17.80
N ASP A 144 5.74 -9.22 -16.55
CA ASP A 144 6.86 -8.47 -15.98
C ASP A 144 6.72 -6.94 -16.05
N CYS A 145 5.53 -6.44 -16.41
CA CYS A 145 5.17 -5.04 -16.27
C CYS A 145 4.31 -4.84 -15.03
N SER A 146 4.42 -3.68 -14.41
CA SER A 146 3.61 -3.28 -13.26
C SER A 146 2.79 -2.05 -13.56
N VAL A 147 1.68 -1.91 -12.85
CA VAL A 147 0.95 -0.65 -12.72
C VAL A 147 1.42 0.05 -11.45
N VAL A 148 1.82 1.30 -11.57
CA VAL A 148 2.52 2.06 -10.53
C VAL A 148 1.87 3.42 -10.31
N LYS A 149 1.81 3.86 -9.05
CA LYS A 149 1.44 5.22 -8.67
C LYS A 149 2.67 6.08 -8.53
N VAL A 150 2.72 7.15 -9.32
CA VAL A 150 3.82 8.10 -9.39
C VAL A 150 3.35 9.43 -8.82
N PRO A 151 4.11 10.08 -7.91
CA PRO A 151 3.77 11.41 -7.43
C PRO A 151 3.79 12.43 -8.57
N THR A 152 2.77 13.27 -8.66
CA THR A 152 2.71 14.33 -9.69
C THR A 152 3.63 15.52 -9.38
N GLY A 153 4.21 15.59 -8.18
CA GLY A 153 5.07 16.68 -7.72
C GLY A 153 4.31 17.94 -7.28
N VAL A 154 2.99 18.01 -7.45
CA VAL A 154 2.19 19.18 -7.09
C VAL A 154 1.85 19.19 -5.61
N LYS A 155 1.39 18.06 -5.09
CA LYS A 155 1.11 17.84 -3.66
C LYS A 155 1.55 16.45 -3.26
N MET A 156 1.92 16.28 -1.99
CA MET A 156 2.38 15.01 -1.44
C MET A 156 1.36 13.85 -1.56
N MET A 157 0.09 14.16 -1.77
CA MET A 157 -1.01 13.19 -1.88
C MET A 157 -1.51 13.01 -3.33
N ASP A 158 -0.96 13.73 -4.28
CA ASP A 158 -1.37 13.65 -5.68
C ASP A 158 -0.51 12.63 -6.42
N PHE A 159 -1.15 11.59 -6.93
CA PHE A 159 -0.51 10.52 -7.69
C PHE A 159 -1.23 10.34 -9.02
N GLU A 160 -0.47 10.00 -10.04
CA GLU A 160 -0.99 9.44 -11.28
C GLU A 160 -0.66 7.95 -11.36
N THR A 161 -1.47 7.21 -12.10
CA THR A 161 -1.26 5.78 -12.32
C THR A 161 -0.75 5.56 -13.73
N THR A 162 0.35 4.85 -13.86
CA THR A 162 0.96 4.52 -15.15
C THR A 162 1.44 3.07 -15.18
N VAL A 163 1.86 2.58 -16.34
CA VAL A 163 2.46 1.25 -16.52
C VAL A 163 3.96 1.41 -16.76
N THR A 164 4.75 0.54 -16.15
CA THR A 164 6.20 0.49 -16.33
C THR A 164 6.67 -0.94 -16.64
N ASP A 165 7.68 -1.07 -17.46
CA ASP A 165 8.43 -2.31 -17.73
C ASP A 165 9.63 -2.48 -16.79
N LYS A 166 9.76 -1.60 -15.79
CA LYS A 166 10.82 -1.62 -14.76
C LYS A 166 10.20 -1.64 -13.36
N PRO A 167 9.59 -2.76 -12.95
CA PRO A 167 9.03 -2.87 -11.60
C PRO A 167 10.08 -2.65 -10.52
N THR A 168 9.69 -1.98 -9.43
CA THR A 168 10.59 -1.56 -8.35
C THR A 168 10.10 -2.01 -6.97
N PRO A 169 9.85 -3.32 -6.77
CA PRO A 169 9.27 -3.83 -5.53
C PRO A 169 10.14 -3.47 -4.31
N GLY A 170 9.51 -2.95 -3.26
CA GLY A 170 10.16 -2.55 -2.03
C GLY A 170 10.84 -1.17 -2.08
N SER A 171 10.65 -0.41 -3.16
CA SER A 171 11.22 0.92 -3.34
C SER A 171 10.15 1.99 -3.54
N TYR A 172 10.42 3.23 -3.12
CA TYR A 172 9.49 4.33 -3.34
C TYR A 172 9.54 4.81 -4.81
N ASN A 173 8.42 4.71 -5.49
CA ASN A 173 8.32 5.00 -6.93
C ASN A 173 8.69 6.44 -7.29
N GLY A 174 8.37 7.42 -6.44
CA GLY A 174 8.74 8.81 -6.67
C GLY A 174 10.24 9.06 -6.71
N ASP A 175 10.99 8.38 -5.86
CA ASP A 175 12.46 8.47 -5.85
C ASP A 175 13.06 7.72 -7.05
N VAL A 176 12.46 6.60 -7.41
CA VAL A 176 12.87 5.81 -8.56
C VAL A 176 12.61 6.56 -9.85
N ASP A 177 11.43 7.16 -10.00
CA ASP A 177 11.09 7.92 -11.19
C ASP A 177 11.91 9.21 -11.30
N ALA A 178 12.16 9.90 -10.20
CA ALA A 178 13.08 11.03 -10.16
C ALA A 178 14.50 10.60 -10.56
N LYS A 179 14.97 9.45 -10.11
CA LYS A 179 16.23 8.84 -10.54
C LYS A 179 16.16 8.39 -11.98
N THR A 180 15.09 7.74 -12.39
CA THR A 180 14.93 7.23 -13.75
C THR A 180 15.00 8.37 -14.75
N ASN A 181 14.33 9.48 -14.50
CA ASN A 181 14.43 10.68 -15.33
C ASN A 181 15.83 11.28 -15.35
N SER A 182 16.50 11.36 -14.20
CA SER A 182 17.87 11.88 -14.13
C SER A 182 18.93 10.88 -14.60
N GLN A 183 18.69 9.57 -14.45
CA GLN A 183 19.58 8.53 -14.93
C GLN A 183 19.43 8.32 -16.44
N ILE A 184 18.21 8.32 -16.97
CA ILE A 184 17.98 8.29 -18.42
C ILE A 184 18.68 9.48 -19.10
N MET A 185 18.71 10.64 -18.45
CA MET A 185 19.43 11.81 -18.95
C MET A 185 20.95 11.62 -18.88
N LYS A 186 21.47 10.92 -17.85
CA LYS A 186 22.92 10.65 -17.71
C LYS A 186 23.41 9.44 -18.53
N GLU A 187 22.54 8.49 -18.82
CA GLU A 187 22.88 7.33 -19.65
C GLU A 187 22.80 7.65 -21.15
N LYS A 188 22.34 8.84 -21.52
CA LYS A 188 22.29 9.33 -22.91
C LYS A 188 23.43 10.28 -23.27
N ASP A 189 24.22 10.69 -22.28
CA ASP A 189 25.44 11.49 -22.43
C ASP A 189 26.69 10.57 -22.38
#